data_05d9a88e3358edf27a553facf31cbb6a
#
_entry.id   05d9a88e3358edf27a553facf31cbb6a
#
_cell.length_a   1.000
_cell.length_b   1.000
_cell.length_c   1.000
_cell.angle_alpha   90.00
_cell.angle_beta   90.00
_cell.angle_gamma   90.00
#
_symmetry.space_group_name_H-M   'P 1'
#
loop_
_entity.id
_entity.type
_entity.pdbx_description
1 polymer ?
#
loop_
_entity_poly.entity_id
_entity_poly.type
_entity_poly.pdbx_seq_one_letter_code
_entity_poly.pdbx_strand_id
1 'polypeptide(L)'
;MATLFKSLREFLYPDYGSKKFVIPNYQRGYKWSVRINNEQTSVEYLIDNLLTAYASDNCQQYFLQGITVVENGEEIILIDGQQRTTTLYLLLWSLGKDYISGVNNIDLEYTIRKESHNFLNSLKKNDEVEEVSPKDSQDIFYFKEALSQIKSKLDLRLQSDDDKKHFRDFIMNRICFLYVVVDQDKAIRTFSMMNGQKARMLDEELIKAEMLHLVSRNNQLKTIPVLRTLEDSFEILKEVAAIDWETNALRSKYAREWDKWLYWWNRKDVMKYFRCDNPMGLLLEYYFMKQSGQEDFSFHKFKHLLPDNNQKATKDVFKGLRDLQKDFEDLYNDPVCYNYMKCALICSSGADDKYNIIMFFIANKKNESVLENYALWRMAGATHKEITEEYTQDPTAEGGRLDNKVQREQKAREMINKLSERYVYKVHDDLAFKQLLRLNVREFNRLKLPFDFTIWEQKSLEHIYPKSMCYHTEIQEDGTTSYIRGDGVAISESETVGRLDTTTGPCEHSIGNLVLLYGKNNSAFGNLPFEEKKEKLFNNERSFESRNLLHTISVFSSPRWNQEDIGNATQKILDILRKDYQINN
;
A
#
# COMPACT_ATOMS: atom_id res chain seq x y z
N MET A 1 -24.73 41.94 12.89
CA MET A 1 -24.91 40.59 12.31
C MET A 1 -23.57 40.17 11.81
N ALA A 2 -22.99 39.13 12.38
CA ALA A 2 -21.75 38.56 11.83
C ALA A 2 -22.01 38.11 10.39
N THR A 3 -21.23 38.59 9.44
CA THR A 3 -21.35 38.18 8.02
C THR A 3 -21.05 36.69 7.92
N LEU A 4 -22.01 35.93 7.40
CA LEU A 4 -21.92 34.47 7.22
C LEU A 4 -20.80 34.10 6.23
N PHE A 5 -20.33 35.07 5.45
CA PHE A 5 -19.28 34.92 4.45
C PHE A 5 -18.09 35.78 4.85
N LYS A 6 -16.88 35.19 4.71
CA LYS A 6 -15.61 35.88 4.87
C LYS A 6 -14.79 35.74 3.61
N SER A 7 -14.12 36.82 3.20
CA SER A 7 -13.05 36.76 2.21
C SER A 7 -11.83 36.01 2.80
N LEU A 8 -10.91 35.57 1.94
CA LEU A 8 -9.66 34.96 2.41
C LEU A 8 -8.87 35.95 3.29
N ARG A 9 -8.89 37.23 2.95
CA ARG A 9 -8.25 38.30 3.76
C ARG A 9 -8.85 38.37 5.17
N GLU A 10 -10.19 38.45 5.30
CA GLU A 10 -10.89 38.52 6.58
C GLU A 10 -10.74 37.23 7.40
N PHE A 11 -10.52 36.11 6.75
CA PHE A 11 -10.29 34.83 7.41
C PHE A 11 -8.86 34.73 7.98
N LEU A 12 -7.84 35.04 7.15
CA LEU A 12 -6.44 34.87 7.53
C LEU A 12 -5.90 36.03 8.38
N TYR A 13 -6.41 37.25 8.16
CA TYR A 13 -5.96 38.48 8.85
C TYR A 13 -7.17 39.17 9.51
N PRO A 14 -7.72 38.61 10.58
CA PRO A 14 -8.81 39.25 11.29
C PRO A 14 -8.34 40.56 11.93
N ASP A 15 -9.21 41.58 11.96
CA ASP A 15 -8.91 42.97 12.38
C ASP A 15 -8.42 43.12 13.83
N TYR A 16 -8.52 42.08 14.65
CA TYR A 16 -8.12 42.09 16.06
C TYR A 16 -7.10 41.00 16.38
N GLY A 17 -5.84 41.31 16.20
CA GLY A 17 -4.72 40.47 16.61
C GLY A 17 -4.40 39.28 15.67
N SER A 18 -3.21 38.73 15.81
CA SER A 18 -2.83 37.49 15.10
C SER A 18 -3.52 36.29 15.71
N LYS A 19 -4.48 35.70 14.99
CA LYS A 19 -5.09 34.46 15.43
C LYS A 19 -4.26 33.27 14.93
N LYS A 20 -4.15 32.28 15.80
CA LYS A 20 -3.48 31.02 15.52
C LYS A 20 -4.50 30.01 14.99
N PHE A 21 -4.22 29.43 13.83
CA PHE A 21 -5.04 28.35 13.27
C PHE A 21 -4.56 27.01 13.81
N VAL A 22 -5.45 26.26 14.42
CA VAL A 22 -5.15 24.98 15.06
C VAL A 22 -5.86 23.85 14.34
N ILE A 23 -5.10 22.88 13.88
CA ILE A 23 -5.60 21.60 13.35
C ILE A 23 -5.58 20.57 14.48
N PRO A 24 -6.74 20.17 14.98
CA PRO A 24 -6.84 19.30 16.14
C PRO A 24 -6.33 17.88 15.89
N ASN A 25 -6.06 17.18 16.97
CA ASN A 25 -5.42 15.85 16.98
C ASN A 25 -6.25 14.73 16.33
N TYR A 26 -7.55 14.87 16.23
CA TYR A 26 -8.42 13.88 15.57
C TYR A 26 -8.46 14.04 14.04
N GLN A 27 -7.90 15.13 13.51
CA GLN A 27 -7.80 15.34 12.07
C GLN A 27 -6.62 14.58 11.46
N ARG A 28 -6.80 14.15 10.22
CA ARG A 28 -5.73 13.51 9.43
C ARG A 28 -4.64 14.51 9.04
N GLY A 29 -3.48 14.00 8.64
CA GLY A 29 -2.43 14.79 8.03
C GLY A 29 -2.82 15.35 6.66
N TYR A 30 -1.94 16.15 6.09
CA TYR A 30 -2.14 16.72 4.77
C TYR A 30 -2.03 15.64 3.68
N LYS A 31 -2.99 15.63 2.71
CA LYS A 31 -3.05 14.62 1.64
C LYS A 31 -3.48 15.15 0.27
N TRP A 32 -3.74 16.43 0.11
CA TRP A 32 -4.30 16.97 -1.14
C TRP A 32 -3.35 16.91 -2.34
N SER A 33 -2.05 16.71 -2.11
CA SER A 33 -1.07 16.48 -3.18
C SER A 33 -0.95 15.04 -3.65
N VAL A 34 -1.74 14.11 -3.08
CA VAL A 34 -1.74 12.69 -3.46
C VAL A 34 -2.44 12.50 -4.81
N ARG A 35 -1.72 11.88 -5.77
CA ARG A 35 -2.28 11.49 -7.07
C ARG A 35 -2.87 10.09 -7.01
N ILE A 36 -4.14 9.95 -7.37
CA ILE A 36 -4.84 8.67 -7.43
C ILE A 36 -5.12 8.36 -8.91
N ASN A 37 -4.80 7.14 -9.34
CA ASN A 37 -5.08 6.65 -10.70
C ASN A 37 -4.62 7.57 -11.86
N ASN A 38 -3.51 8.27 -11.71
CA ASN A 38 -3.02 9.29 -12.65
C ASN A 38 -3.97 10.49 -12.89
N GLU A 39 -4.98 10.66 -12.04
CA GLU A 39 -5.86 11.80 -12.08
C GLU A 39 -5.20 13.05 -11.49
N GLN A 40 -5.79 14.20 -11.77
CA GLN A 40 -5.37 15.49 -11.22
C GLN A 40 -5.51 15.49 -9.70
N THR A 41 -4.50 16.02 -8.98
CA THR A 41 -4.57 16.12 -7.51
C THR A 41 -5.55 17.19 -7.07
N SER A 42 -6.00 17.13 -5.81
CA SER A 42 -6.87 18.19 -5.25
C SER A 42 -6.18 19.55 -5.21
N VAL A 43 -4.84 19.58 -5.06
CA VAL A 43 -4.04 20.81 -5.16
C VAL A 43 -4.10 21.37 -6.57
N GLU A 44 -3.75 20.56 -7.58
CA GLU A 44 -3.78 20.97 -8.98
C GLU A 44 -5.18 21.47 -9.40
N TYR A 45 -6.23 20.73 -9.00
CA TYR A 45 -7.61 21.10 -9.27
C TYR A 45 -7.99 22.46 -8.65
N LEU A 46 -7.62 22.70 -7.38
CA LEU A 46 -7.88 23.98 -6.73
C LEU A 46 -7.17 25.12 -7.44
N ILE A 47 -5.87 24.96 -7.72
CA ILE A 47 -5.05 26.01 -8.34
C ILE A 47 -5.55 26.33 -9.76
N ASP A 48 -5.88 25.30 -10.58
CA ASP A 48 -6.41 25.51 -11.92
C ASP A 48 -7.75 26.25 -11.90
N ASN A 49 -8.63 25.94 -10.94
CA ASN A 49 -9.91 26.65 -10.79
C ASN A 49 -9.70 28.12 -10.37
N LEU A 50 -8.75 28.39 -9.46
CA LEU A 50 -8.43 29.74 -9.03
C LEU A 50 -7.83 30.58 -10.18
N LEU A 51 -6.92 30.01 -10.94
CA LEU A 51 -6.32 30.63 -12.13
C LEU A 51 -7.38 30.87 -13.24
N THR A 52 -8.30 29.94 -13.43
CA THR A 52 -9.40 30.07 -14.39
C THR A 52 -10.37 31.19 -13.96
N ALA A 53 -10.72 31.26 -12.67
CA ALA A 53 -11.54 32.31 -12.12
C ALA A 53 -10.87 33.69 -12.23
N TYR A 54 -9.55 33.75 -11.99
CA TYR A 54 -8.75 34.97 -12.16
C TYR A 54 -8.73 35.47 -13.61
N ALA A 55 -8.60 34.56 -14.57
CA ALA A 55 -8.60 34.91 -16.00
C ALA A 55 -9.99 35.31 -16.54
N SER A 56 -11.05 35.15 -15.75
CA SER A 56 -12.42 35.53 -16.14
C SER A 56 -12.70 36.98 -15.78
N ASP A 57 -12.88 37.85 -16.78
CA ASP A 57 -13.13 39.29 -16.59
C ASP A 57 -14.37 39.63 -15.75
N ASN A 58 -15.30 38.69 -15.58
CA ASN A 58 -16.56 38.88 -14.86
C ASN A 58 -16.57 38.28 -13.45
N CYS A 59 -15.47 37.72 -12.95
CA CYS A 59 -15.45 37.08 -11.63
C CYS A 59 -15.40 38.14 -10.50
N GLN A 60 -16.58 38.52 -10.00
CA GLN A 60 -16.67 39.46 -8.87
C GLN A 60 -16.34 38.78 -7.53
N GLN A 61 -16.78 37.55 -7.33
CA GLN A 61 -16.49 36.71 -6.16
C GLN A 61 -16.42 35.25 -6.57
N TYR A 62 -15.47 34.52 -5.98
CA TYR A 62 -15.32 33.07 -6.14
C TYR A 62 -15.54 32.38 -4.79
N PHE A 63 -16.56 31.55 -4.73
CA PHE A 63 -16.92 30.83 -3.50
C PHE A 63 -16.21 29.50 -3.43
N LEU A 64 -15.31 29.37 -2.47
CA LEU A 64 -14.84 28.08 -1.99
C LEU A 64 -15.85 27.53 -0.97
N GLN A 65 -15.89 26.21 -0.81
CA GLN A 65 -16.79 25.55 0.16
C GLN A 65 -16.64 26.17 1.58
N GLY A 66 -17.56 25.84 2.48
CA GLY A 66 -17.55 26.35 3.85
C GLY A 66 -16.31 25.93 4.66
N ILE A 67 -15.94 26.76 5.62
CA ILE A 67 -14.97 26.46 6.69
C ILE A 67 -15.74 26.47 8.00
N THR A 68 -15.61 25.39 8.78
CA THR A 68 -16.22 25.29 10.10
C THR A 68 -15.16 25.32 11.17
N VAL A 69 -15.35 26.17 12.16
CA VAL A 69 -14.35 26.45 13.20
C VAL A 69 -14.96 26.51 14.59
N VAL A 70 -14.12 26.34 15.58
CA VAL A 70 -14.36 26.83 16.95
C VAL A 70 -13.44 28.02 17.17
N GLU A 71 -13.99 29.14 17.63
CA GLU A 71 -13.21 30.30 18.07
C GLU A 71 -13.00 30.22 19.57
N ASN A 72 -11.73 30.13 20.00
CA ASN A 72 -11.35 30.06 21.40
C ASN A 72 -10.28 31.11 21.70
N GLY A 73 -10.68 32.30 22.08
CA GLY A 73 -9.78 33.43 22.31
C GLY A 73 -8.98 33.81 21.06
N GLU A 74 -7.68 33.61 21.13
CA GLU A 74 -6.75 33.89 20.02
C GLU A 74 -6.61 32.71 19.03
N GLU A 75 -7.23 31.58 19.32
CA GLU A 75 -7.14 30.38 18.49
C GLU A 75 -8.39 30.17 17.64
N ILE A 76 -8.19 29.79 16.38
CA ILE A 76 -9.22 29.30 15.46
C ILE A 76 -8.97 27.80 15.24
N ILE A 77 -9.79 26.97 15.86
CA ILE A 77 -9.69 25.51 15.73
C ILE A 77 -10.46 25.09 14.49
N LEU A 78 -9.77 24.53 13.50
CA LEU A 78 -10.36 24.09 12.24
C LEU A 78 -11.09 22.76 12.43
N ILE A 79 -12.42 22.76 12.31
CA ILE A 79 -13.26 21.56 12.36
C ILE A 79 -13.46 20.97 10.95
N ASP A 80 -13.65 21.83 9.96
CA ASP A 80 -13.65 21.46 8.53
C ASP A 80 -12.89 22.52 7.73
N GLY A 81 -12.27 22.11 6.61
CA GLY A 81 -11.50 22.99 5.74
C GLY A 81 -9.99 22.98 5.97
N GLN A 82 -9.43 22.11 6.84
CA GLN A 82 -8.01 22.03 7.13
C GLN A 82 -7.12 21.87 5.89
N GLN A 83 -7.46 20.95 4.99
CA GLN A 83 -6.67 20.68 3.77
C GLN A 83 -6.62 21.92 2.87
N ARG A 84 -7.75 22.58 2.72
CA ARG A 84 -7.91 23.81 1.94
C ARG A 84 -7.12 24.96 2.56
N THR A 85 -7.27 25.18 3.86
CA THR A 85 -6.53 26.21 4.58
C THR A 85 -5.02 26.01 4.46
N THR A 86 -4.56 24.78 4.61
CA THR A 86 -3.13 24.43 4.42
C THR A 86 -2.69 24.68 2.98
N THR A 87 -3.48 24.27 1.96
CA THR A 87 -3.11 24.52 0.56
C THR A 87 -3.06 26.02 0.26
N LEU A 88 -3.98 26.81 0.78
CA LEU A 88 -3.96 28.27 0.61
C LEU A 88 -2.76 28.92 1.32
N TYR A 89 -2.34 28.42 2.49
CA TYR A 89 -1.12 28.83 3.15
C TYR A 89 0.11 28.56 2.27
N LEU A 90 0.23 27.35 1.69
CA LEU A 90 1.32 26.99 0.80
C LEU A 90 1.29 27.82 -0.51
N LEU A 91 0.10 28.11 -1.03
CA LEU A 91 -0.08 28.98 -2.20
C LEU A 91 0.40 30.41 -1.92
N LEU A 92 0.03 30.98 -0.79
CA LEU A 92 0.48 32.32 -0.39
C LEU A 92 2.00 32.38 -0.24
N TRP A 93 2.62 31.36 0.35
CA TRP A 93 4.08 31.27 0.39
C TRP A 93 4.71 31.21 -1.01
N SER A 94 4.11 30.44 -1.91
CA SER A 94 4.60 30.31 -3.30
C SER A 94 4.49 31.63 -4.10
N LEU A 95 3.60 32.52 -3.67
CA LEU A 95 3.46 33.88 -4.24
C LEU A 95 4.38 34.90 -3.54
N GLY A 96 4.98 34.56 -2.40
CA GLY A 96 5.93 35.34 -1.65
C GLY A 96 5.82 35.10 -0.14
N LYS A 97 6.94 34.81 0.52
CA LYS A 97 6.96 34.50 1.97
C LYS A 97 6.41 35.61 2.87
N ASP A 98 6.51 36.87 2.42
CA ASP A 98 6.01 38.02 3.17
C ASP A 98 4.49 38.00 3.38
N TYR A 99 3.78 37.17 2.63
CA TYR A 99 2.33 36.98 2.75
C TYR A 99 1.93 36.05 3.88
N ILE A 100 2.88 35.32 4.47
CA ILE A 100 2.66 34.45 5.64
C ILE A 100 3.51 34.83 6.84
N SER A 101 4.33 35.88 6.72
CA SER A 101 5.28 36.30 7.75
C SER A 101 5.23 37.81 8.04
N GLY A 102 5.96 38.28 9.01
CA GLY A 102 6.00 39.70 9.39
C GLY A 102 4.67 40.22 9.93
N VAL A 103 4.17 41.31 9.35
CA VAL A 103 2.87 41.93 9.72
C VAL A 103 1.70 41.00 9.38
N ASN A 104 1.88 40.15 8.38
CA ASN A 104 0.89 39.17 7.91
C ASN A 104 1.15 37.77 8.51
N ASN A 105 1.69 37.66 9.70
CA ASN A 105 2.05 36.39 10.30
C ASN A 105 0.83 35.47 10.48
N ILE A 106 0.85 34.37 9.75
CA ILE A 106 -0.15 33.31 9.86
C ILE A 106 0.50 32.17 10.65
N ASP A 107 -0.07 31.82 11.80
CA ASP A 107 0.37 30.66 12.57
C ASP A 107 -0.58 29.48 12.33
N LEU A 108 -0.07 28.43 11.69
CA LEU A 108 -0.81 27.21 11.36
C LEU A 108 -0.18 26.02 12.11
N GLU A 109 -0.84 25.59 13.16
CA GLU A 109 -0.36 24.49 14.01
C GLU A 109 -1.08 23.18 13.77
N TYR A 110 -0.31 22.11 13.59
CA TYR A 110 -0.76 20.73 13.69
C TYR A 110 -0.44 20.21 15.10
N THR A 111 -1.42 20.08 15.97
CA THR A 111 -1.24 19.85 17.41
C THR A 111 -0.39 18.65 17.78
N ILE A 112 -0.48 17.56 17.03
CA ILE A 112 0.25 16.31 17.31
C ILE A 112 1.44 16.06 16.37
N ARG A 113 1.63 16.91 15.36
CA ARG A 113 2.67 16.78 14.32
C ARG A 113 3.65 17.91 14.40
N LYS A 114 4.55 17.87 15.39
CA LYS A 114 5.54 18.92 15.62
C LYS A 114 6.44 19.19 14.41
N GLU A 115 6.79 18.14 13.67
CA GLU A 115 7.61 18.26 12.46
C GLU A 115 6.87 19.04 11.36
N SER A 116 5.57 18.77 11.18
CA SER A 116 4.72 19.49 10.24
C SER A 116 4.62 20.97 10.61
N HIS A 117 4.39 21.28 11.88
CA HIS A 117 4.36 22.65 12.39
C HIS A 117 5.72 23.36 12.20
N ASN A 118 6.82 22.69 12.54
CA ASN A 118 8.16 23.23 12.35
C ASN A 118 8.49 23.50 10.88
N PHE A 119 8.09 22.60 9.99
CA PHE A 119 8.26 22.80 8.54
C PHE A 119 7.47 24.01 8.05
N LEU A 120 6.17 24.13 8.38
CA LEU A 120 5.36 25.27 7.98
C LEU A 120 5.91 26.59 8.52
N ASN A 121 6.43 26.61 9.75
CA ASN A 121 7.09 27.77 10.32
C ASN A 121 8.46 28.09 9.67
N SER A 122 9.18 27.09 9.18
CA SER A 122 10.43 27.30 8.45
C SER A 122 10.22 28.05 7.13
N LEU A 123 9.05 27.85 6.49
CA LEU A 123 8.67 28.56 5.27
C LEU A 123 8.65 30.09 5.44
N LYS A 124 8.34 30.56 6.64
CA LYS A 124 8.35 32.02 6.95
C LYS A 124 9.74 32.65 6.84
N LYS A 125 10.81 31.84 6.94
CA LYS A 125 12.19 32.30 6.94
C LYS A 125 12.93 32.01 5.64
N ASN A 126 12.46 31.00 4.90
CA ASN A 126 13.13 30.47 3.73
C ASN A 126 12.39 30.86 2.45
N ASP A 127 13.12 31.19 1.40
CA ASP A 127 12.58 31.49 0.06
C ASP A 127 12.54 30.25 -0.83
N GLU A 128 13.24 29.21 -0.43
CA GLU A 128 13.32 27.93 -1.15
C GLU A 128 13.07 26.75 -0.22
N VAL A 129 12.57 25.67 -0.78
CA VAL A 129 12.35 24.39 -0.09
C VAL A 129 13.15 23.34 -0.80
N GLU A 130 13.86 22.53 -0.02
CA GLU A 130 14.58 21.36 -0.54
C GLU A 130 13.62 20.38 -1.22
N GLU A 131 14.12 19.66 -2.21
CA GLU A 131 13.37 18.59 -2.89
C GLU A 131 12.92 17.52 -1.91
N VAL A 132 11.94 16.73 -2.34
CA VAL A 132 11.40 15.59 -1.59
C VAL A 132 12.51 14.59 -1.28
N SER A 133 12.62 14.21 -0.01
CA SER A 133 13.59 13.24 0.49
C SER A 133 12.90 11.98 1.05
N PRO A 134 13.50 10.79 0.90
CA PRO A 134 13.03 9.58 1.58
C PRO A 134 13.00 9.65 3.10
N LYS A 135 13.68 10.66 3.69
CA LYS A 135 13.71 10.91 5.13
C LYS A 135 12.58 11.82 5.61
N ASP A 136 11.84 12.42 4.70
CA ASP A 136 10.74 13.31 5.04
C ASP A 136 9.62 12.52 5.74
N SER A 137 9.02 13.09 6.78
CA SER A 137 7.79 12.57 7.34
C SER A 137 6.65 12.71 6.31
N GLN A 138 5.60 11.93 6.48
CA GLN A 138 4.49 11.87 5.51
C GLN A 138 3.92 13.26 5.17
N ASP A 139 3.66 14.08 6.18
CA ASP A 139 3.09 15.41 5.95
C ASP A 139 4.09 16.33 5.23
N ILE A 140 5.38 16.30 5.59
CA ILE A 140 6.44 17.08 4.94
C ILE A 140 6.58 16.67 3.49
N PHE A 141 6.57 15.38 3.20
CA PHE A 141 6.55 14.85 1.84
C PHE A 141 5.40 15.48 1.03
N TYR A 142 4.18 15.44 1.59
CA TYR A 142 3.00 15.97 0.88
C TYR A 142 2.99 17.50 0.79
N PHE A 143 3.56 18.22 1.75
CA PHE A 143 3.73 19.67 1.65
C PHE A 143 4.69 20.03 0.52
N LYS A 144 5.83 19.36 0.41
CA LYS A 144 6.81 19.58 -0.66
C LYS A 144 6.23 19.24 -2.03
N GLU A 145 5.52 18.12 -2.14
CA GLU A 145 4.78 17.76 -3.36
C GLU A 145 3.74 18.83 -3.74
N ALA A 146 2.99 19.34 -2.76
CA ALA A 146 2.02 20.40 -3.00
C ALA A 146 2.69 21.68 -3.50
N LEU A 147 3.79 22.08 -2.88
CA LEU A 147 4.57 23.25 -3.29
C LEU A 147 5.11 23.12 -4.72
N SER A 148 5.61 21.93 -5.09
CA SER A 148 6.04 21.62 -6.46
C SER A 148 4.89 21.75 -7.46
N GLN A 149 3.72 21.16 -7.14
CA GLN A 149 2.51 21.23 -7.98
C GLN A 149 2.03 22.68 -8.12
N ILE A 150 1.96 23.44 -7.03
CA ILE A 150 1.55 24.86 -7.04
C ILE A 150 2.52 25.66 -7.92
N LYS A 151 3.82 25.55 -7.70
CA LYS A 151 4.84 26.25 -8.48
C LYS A 151 4.71 25.97 -9.98
N SER A 152 4.60 24.68 -10.34
CA SER A 152 4.43 24.28 -11.72
C SER A 152 3.20 24.93 -12.39
N LYS A 153 2.06 25.02 -11.68
CA LYS A 153 0.84 25.64 -12.20
C LYS A 153 0.95 27.17 -12.29
N LEU A 154 1.57 27.81 -11.30
CA LEU A 154 1.77 29.25 -11.29
C LEU A 154 2.71 29.69 -12.44
N ASP A 155 3.86 29.02 -12.57
CA ASP A 155 4.87 29.36 -13.58
C ASP A 155 4.34 29.17 -15.02
N LEU A 156 3.36 28.26 -15.21
CA LEU A 156 2.70 28.04 -16.51
C LEU A 156 1.79 29.20 -16.91
N ARG A 157 1.18 29.90 -15.96
CA ARG A 157 0.10 30.87 -16.18
C ARG A 157 0.45 32.32 -15.81
N LEU A 158 1.40 32.51 -14.88
CA LEU A 158 1.80 33.83 -14.35
C LEU A 158 3.27 34.06 -14.71
N GLN A 159 3.52 34.87 -15.75
CA GLN A 159 4.86 35.02 -16.31
C GLN A 159 5.65 36.19 -15.71
N SER A 160 5.00 37.10 -14.97
CA SER A 160 5.62 38.24 -14.34
C SER A 160 5.34 38.35 -12.85
N ASP A 161 6.17 39.06 -12.10
CA ASP A 161 5.92 39.35 -10.70
C ASP A 161 4.67 40.21 -10.49
N ASP A 162 4.33 41.05 -11.46
CA ASP A 162 3.08 41.81 -11.42
C ASP A 162 1.85 40.91 -11.60
N ASP A 163 1.90 39.91 -12.46
CA ASP A 163 0.83 38.91 -12.56
C ASP A 163 0.64 38.16 -11.25
N LYS A 164 1.73 37.78 -10.60
CA LYS A 164 1.68 37.13 -9.28
C LYS A 164 1.06 38.02 -8.21
N LYS A 165 1.38 39.34 -8.22
CA LYS A 165 0.74 40.29 -7.31
C LYS A 165 -0.75 40.46 -7.57
N HIS A 166 -1.16 40.63 -8.82
CA HIS A 166 -2.55 40.76 -9.20
C HIS A 166 -3.35 39.49 -8.86
N PHE A 167 -2.78 38.32 -9.14
CA PHE A 167 -3.39 37.05 -8.78
C PHE A 167 -3.56 36.92 -7.26
N ARG A 168 -2.53 37.28 -6.48
CA ARG A 168 -2.65 37.32 -5.01
C ARG A 168 -3.75 38.26 -4.55
N ASP A 169 -3.83 39.48 -5.09
CA ASP A 169 -4.87 40.45 -4.70
C ASP A 169 -6.27 39.93 -5.06
N PHE A 170 -6.40 39.22 -6.15
CA PHE A 170 -7.62 38.47 -6.50
C PHE A 170 -7.95 37.42 -5.45
N ILE A 171 -6.97 36.56 -5.10
CA ILE A 171 -7.16 35.48 -4.10
C ILE A 171 -7.61 36.11 -2.76
N MET A 172 -6.95 37.12 -2.30
CA MET A 172 -7.19 37.72 -1.00
C MET A 172 -8.58 38.39 -0.90
N ASN A 173 -9.02 39.05 -1.97
CA ASN A 173 -10.18 39.92 -1.91
C ASN A 173 -11.43 39.34 -2.59
N ARG A 174 -11.29 38.35 -3.50
CA ARG A 174 -12.39 37.80 -4.29
C ARG A 174 -12.76 36.36 -3.91
N ILE A 175 -11.86 35.64 -3.22
CA ILE A 175 -12.20 34.31 -2.70
C ILE A 175 -12.93 34.46 -1.38
N CYS A 176 -14.09 33.84 -1.30
CA CYS A 176 -14.99 33.89 -0.14
C CYS A 176 -15.33 32.48 0.35
N PHE A 177 -15.56 32.38 1.65
CA PHE A 177 -15.97 31.16 2.35
C PHE A 177 -17.29 31.37 3.09
N LEU A 178 -18.08 30.31 3.17
CA LEU A 178 -19.10 30.20 4.21
C LEU A 178 -18.38 29.90 5.53
N TYR A 179 -18.36 30.86 6.44
CA TYR A 179 -17.67 30.76 7.72
C TYR A 179 -18.66 30.40 8.83
N VAL A 180 -18.53 29.18 9.37
CA VAL A 180 -19.44 28.63 10.38
C VAL A 180 -18.70 28.45 11.69
N VAL A 181 -19.13 29.16 12.72
CA VAL A 181 -18.59 28.99 14.08
C VAL A 181 -19.52 28.04 14.85
N VAL A 182 -18.93 27.04 15.49
CA VAL A 182 -19.61 26.06 16.33
C VAL A 182 -19.06 26.08 17.75
N ASP A 183 -19.90 25.70 18.70
CA ASP A 183 -19.50 25.61 20.10
C ASP A 183 -18.48 24.47 20.28
N GLN A 184 -17.55 24.65 21.21
CA GLN A 184 -16.45 23.70 21.44
C GLN A 184 -16.95 22.30 21.87
N ASP A 185 -18.02 22.24 22.65
CA ASP A 185 -18.67 20.98 23.09
C ASP A 185 -19.31 20.21 21.92
N LYS A 186 -19.68 20.88 20.84
CA LYS A 186 -20.28 20.30 19.62
C LYS A 186 -19.28 20.02 18.51
N ALA A 187 -18.02 20.43 18.66
CA ALA A 187 -17.00 20.38 17.61
C ALA A 187 -16.84 18.98 17.00
N ILE A 188 -16.66 17.94 17.81
CA ILE A 188 -16.44 16.55 17.34
C ILE A 188 -17.71 16.02 16.67
N ARG A 189 -18.88 16.30 17.24
CA ARG A 189 -20.16 15.89 16.64
C ARG A 189 -20.39 16.57 15.28
N THR A 190 -20.10 17.86 15.20
CA THR A 190 -20.19 18.64 13.95
C THR A 190 -19.22 18.11 12.90
N PHE A 191 -17.97 17.83 13.30
CA PHE A 191 -16.98 17.18 12.44
C PHE A 191 -17.50 15.86 11.85
N SER A 192 -18.05 14.99 12.69
CA SER A 192 -18.62 13.70 12.26
C SER A 192 -19.82 13.87 11.32
N MET A 193 -20.70 14.85 11.61
CA MET A 193 -21.88 15.12 10.77
C MET A 193 -21.52 15.73 9.41
N MET A 194 -20.58 16.67 9.36
CA MET A 194 -20.21 17.36 8.13
C MET A 194 -19.43 16.46 7.16
N ASN A 195 -18.58 15.61 7.69
CA ASN A 195 -17.82 14.65 6.88
C ASN A 195 -18.67 13.46 6.43
N GLY A 196 -19.72 13.10 7.18
CA GLY A 196 -20.65 12.02 6.82
C GLY A 196 -21.51 12.28 5.58
N GLN A 197 -21.60 13.52 5.10
CA GLN A 197 -22.44 13.88 3.94
C GLN A 197 -21.68 14.26 2.67
N LYS A 198 -20.39 14.60 2.75
CA LYS A 198 -19.63 15.14 1.58
C LYS A 198 -18.48 14.27 1.06
N ALA A 199 -17.85 13.54 1.92
CA ALA A 199 -17.01 12.39 1.61
C ALA A 199 -17.29 11.41 2.76
N ARG A 200 -17.76 10.22 2.46
CA ARG A 200 -17.91 9.20 3.51
C ARG A 200 -16.59 9.13 4.24
N MET A 201 -16.57 9.52 5.53
CA MET A 201 -15.44 9.22 6.38
C MET A 201 -15.21 7.72 6.28
N LEU A 202 -13.97 7.36 6.03
CA LEU A 202 -13.61 5.97 6.01
C LEU A 202 -13.81 5.40 7.42
N ASP A 203 -14.16 4.14 7.52
CA ASP A 203 -14.44 3.50 8.80
C ASP A 203 -13.26 3.64 9.77
N GLU A 204 -12.02 3.63 9.28
CA GLU A 204 -10.80 3.85 10.06
C GLU A 204 -10.68 5.27 10.64
N GLU A 205 -11.20 6.29 9.96
CA GLU A 205 -11.20 7.66 10.46
C GLU A 205 -12.22 7.80 11.61
N LEU A 206 -13.38 7.16 11.46
CA LEU A 206 -14.40 7.09 12.51
C LEU A 206 -13.91 6.31 13.74
N ILE A 207 -13.28 5.16 13.51
CA ILE A 207 -12.69 4.36 14.59
C ILE A 207 -11.61 5.15 15.32
N LYS A 208 -10.73 5.84 14.59
CA LYS A 208 -9.69 6.71 15.18
C LYS A 208 -10.32 7.75 16.11
N ALA A 209 -11.32 8.48 15.60
CA ALA A 209 -11.96 9.56 16.37
C ALA A 209 -12.60 9.02 17.65
N GLU A 210 -13.35 7.91 17.56
CA GLU A 210 -14.01 7.27 18.69
C GLU A 210 -12.98 6.75 19.72
N MET A 211 -11.97 6.04 19.27
CA MET A 211 -10.91 5.49 20.16
C MET A 211 -10.15 6.62 20.88
N LEU A 212 -9.79 7.71 20.18
CA LEU A 212 -9.12 8.85 20.80
C LEU A 212 -10.02 9.58 21.80
N HIS A 213 -11.32 9.67 21.52
CA HIS A 213 -12.29 10.20 22.45
C HIS A 213 -12.37 9.34 23.73
N LEU A 214 -12.56 8.04 23.57
CA LEU A 214 -12.75 7.12 24.70
C LEU A 214 -11.47 6.95 25.55
N VAL A 215 -10.29 6.88 24.93
CA VAL A 215 -9.02 6.71 25.66
C VAL A 215 -8.63 7.94 26.48
N SER A 216 -9.11 9.12 26.06
CA SER A 216 -8.82 10.38 26.73
C SER A 216 -9.93 10.82 27.69
N ARG A 217 -11.06 10.11 27.69
CA ARG A 217 -12.18 10.42 28.59
C ARG A 217 -11.76 10.13 30.03
N ASN A 218 -11.43 11.17 30.75
CA ASN A 218 -11.05 11.05 32.16
C ASN A 218 -12.27 11.22 33.05
N ASN A 219 -12.23 10.64 34.23
CA ASN A 219 -13.29 10.77 35.22
C ASN A 219 -13.52 12.26 35.49
N GLN A 220 -14.76 12.70 35.30
CA GLN A 220 -15.19 14.01 35.77
C GLN A 220 -14.82 14.16 37.25
N LEU A 221 -14.56 15.38 37.68
CA LEU A 221 -14.45 15.72 39.11
C LEU A 221 -15.50 14.93 39.89
N LYS A 222 -15.08 14.00 40.69
CA LYS A 222 -15.98 13.06 41.41
C LYS A 222 -16.92 13.76 42.38
N THR A 223 -16.53 14.97 42.79
CA THR A 223 -17.34 15.86 43.65
C THR A 223 -17.00 17.31 43.31
N ILE A 224 -18.00 18.12 43.05
CA ILE A 224 -17.84 19.57 43.00
C ILE A 224 -17.80 20.02 44.47
N PRO A 225 -16.66 20.42 45.03
CA PRO A 225 -16.57 20.86 46.40
C PRO A 225 -17.36 22.17 46.56
N VAL A 226 -17.97 22.34 47.69
CA VAL A 226 -18.59 23.63 48.02
C VAL A 226 -17.47 24.63 48.30
N LEU A 227 -17.29 25.58 47.38
CA LEU A 227 -16.29 26.63 47.48
C LEU A 227 -16.58 27.52 48.69
N ARG A 228 -15.71 27.54 49.66
CA ARG A 228 -15.81 28.39 50.86
C ARG A 228 -14.67 29.39 50.98
N THR A 229 -13.55 29.15 50.31
CA THR A 229 -12.37 29.98 50.34
C THR A 229 -11.70 30.14 48.96
N LEU A 230 -10.81 31.12 48.80
CA LEU A 230 -9.95 31.29 47.60
C LEU A 230 -8.98 30.11 47.42
N GLU A 231 -8.57 29.49 48.53
CA GLU A 231 -7.70 28.30 48.51
C GLU A 231 -8.40 27.10 47.90
N ASP A 232 -9.70 26.88 48.22
CA ASP A 232 -10.52 25.82 47.61
C ASP A 232 -10.60 26.01 46.09
N SER A 233 -10.72 27.26 45.62
CA SER A 233 -10.76 27.60 44.19
C SER A 233 -9.44 27.28 43.49
N PHE A 234 -8.31 27.50 44.16
CA PHE A 234 -7.00 27.25 43.63
C PHE A 234 -6.70 25.73 43.51
N GLU A 235 -7.11 24.93 44.47
CA GLU A 235 -6.99 23.47 44.38
C GLU A 235 -7.86 22.87 43.26
N ILE A 236 -9.10 23.39 43.06
CA ILE A 236 -9.94 22.98 41.93
C ILE A 236 -9.30 23.33 40.60
N LEU A 237 -8.72 24.53 40.44
CA LEU A 237 -8.01 24.93 39.23
C LEU A 237 -6.83 24.00 38.94
N LYS A 238 -6.08 23.58 39.95
CA LYS A 238 -4.99 22.59 39.79
C LYS A 238 -5.53 21.23 39.31
N GLU A 239 -6.62 20.74 39.88
CA GLU A 239 -7.22 19.46 39.47
C GLU A 239 -7.73 19.53 38.02
N VAL A 240 -8.42 20.60 37.63
CA VAL A 240 -8.91 20.82 36.27
C VAL A 240 -7.72 20.87 35.28
N ALA A 241 -6.69 21.66 35.60
CA ALA A 241 -5.50 21.76 34.77
C ALA A 241 -4.76 20.42 34.62
N ALA A 242 -4.69 19.60 35.69
CA ALA A 242 -4.09 18.28 35.65
C ALA A 242 -4.89 17.32 34.77
N ILE A 243 -6.23 17.34 34.84
CA ILE A 243 -7.14 16.54 34.01
C ILE A 243 -6.97 16.91 32.53
N ASP A 244 -6.96 18.18 32.19
CA ASP A 244 -6.79 18.66 30.81
C ASP A 244 -5.43 18.25 30.24
N TRP A 245 -4.37 18.40 31.04
CA TRP A 245 -3.03 18.00 30.64
C TRP A 245 -2.93 16.49 30.39
N GLU A 246 -3.44 15.65 31.28
CA GLU A 246 -3.47 14.19 31.12
C GLU A 246 -4.28 13.76 29.89
N THR A 247 -5.45 14.36 29.70
CA THR A 247 -6.32 14.12 28.54
C THR A 247 -5.59 14.42 27.24
N ASN A 248 -4.92 15.58 27.14
CA ASN A 248 -4.21 15.98 25.95
C ASN A 248 -2.95 15.11 25.72
N ALA A 249 -2.25 14.73 26.76
CA ALA A 249 -1.08 13.84 26.68
C ALA A 249 -1.49 12.45 26.15
N LEU A 250 -2.59 11.88 26.63
CA LEU A 250 -3.09 10.59 26.19
C LEU A 250 -3.54 10.65 24.71
N ARG A 251 -4.32 11.66 24.33
CA ARG A 251 -4.74 11.87 22.92
C ARG A 251 -3.53 11.95 22.01
N SER A 252 -2.55 12.79 22.36
CA SER A 252 -1.34 12.99 21.57
C SER A 252 -0.50 11.72 21.44
N LYS A 253 -0.42 10.91 22.50
CA LYS A 253 0.27 9.62 22.50
C LYS A 253 -0.34 8.65 21.49
N TYR A 254 -1.64 8.38 21.63
CA TYR A 254 -2.33 7.39 20.83
C TYR A 254 -2.56 7.86 19.38
N ALA A 255 -2.76 9.16 19.15
CA ALA A 255 -2.86 9.71 17.81
C ALA A 255 -1.54 9.57 17.04
N ARG A 256 -0.38 9.82 17.67
CA ARG A 256 0.95 9.60 17.06
C ARG A 256 1.21 8.14 16.75
N GLU A 257 0.77 7.24 17.62
CA GLU A 257 0.88 5.81 17.39
C GLU A 257 0.05 5.37 16.18
N TRP A 258 -1.19 5.82 16.09
CA TRP A 258 -2.06 5.60 14.92
C TRP A 258 -1.44 6.12 13.63
N ASP A 259 -0.88 7.32 13.66
CA ASP A 259 -0.25 7.93 12.49
C ASP A 259 0.98 7.13 12.01
N LYS A 260 1.73 6.49 12.92
CA LYS A 260 2.82 5.57 12.54
C LYS A 260 2.29 4.35 11.79
N TRP A 261 1.19 3.74 12.28
CA TRP A 261 0.57 2.61 11.58
C TRP A 261 0.05 3.03 10.21
N LEU A 262 -0.66 4.14 10.16
CA LEU A 262 -1.17 4.72 8.91
C LEU A 262 -0.04 4.98 7.91
N TYR A 263 1.09 5.53 8.36
CA TYR A 263 2.26 5.76 7.52
C TYR A 263 2.82 4.46 6.96
N TRP A 264 2.99 3.43 7.79
CA TRP A 264 3.52 2.13 7.36
C TRP A 264 2.61 1.47 6.31
N TRP A 265 1.30 1.45 6.55
CA TRP A 265 0.32 0.87 5.64
C TRP A 265 0.16 1.63 4.32
N ASN A 266 0.41 2.94 4.30
CA ASN A 266 0.36 3.75 3.07
C ASN A 266 1.65 3.68 2.23
N ARG A 267 2.66 2.94 2.65
CA ARG A 267 3.82 2.65 1.81
C ARG A 267 3.39 1.81 0.61
N LYS A 268 3.77 2.24 -0.58
CA LYS A 268 3.38 1.58 -1.85
C LYS A 268 3.83 0.11 -1.90
N ASP A 269 5.03 -0.18 -1.39
CA ASP A 269 5.59 -1.53 -1.32
C ASP A 269 4.78 -2.43 -0.37
N VAL A 270 4.36 -1.92 0.79
CA VAL A 270 3.53 -2.63 1.77
C VAL A 270 2.13 -2.91 1.21
N MET A 271 1.46 -1.86 0.68
CA MET A 271 0.12 -2.00 0.07
C MET A 271 0.13 -3.06 -1.04
N LYS A 272 1.12 -3.00 -1.93
CA LYS A 272 1.29 -3.94 -3.03
C LYS A 272 1.59 -5.36 -2.53
N TYR A 273 2.41 -5.48 -1.49
CA TYR A 273 2.74 -6.77 -0.91
C TYR A 273 1.51 -7.47 -0.34
N PHE A 274 0.73 -6.77 0.50
CA PHE A 274 -0.48 -7.29 1.13
C PHE A 274 -1.72 -7.20 0.26
N ARG A 275 -1.66 -6.58 -0.93
CA ARG A 275 -2.81 -6.36 -1.83
C ARG A 275 -3.98 -5.73 -1.10
N CYS A 276 -3.76 -4.57 -0.52
CA CYS A 276 -4.78 -3.81 0.21
C CYS A 276 -4.83 -2.37 -0.29
N ASP A 277 -6.04 -1.82 -0.38
CA ASP A 277 -6.30 -0.49 -0.94
C ASP A 277 -6.78 0.51 0.14
N ASN A 278 -7.08 0.04 1.36
CA ASN A 278 -7.52 0.93 2.43
C ASN A 278 -6.32 1.55 3.19
N PRO A 279 -6.49 2.75 3.77
CA PRO A 279 -5.39 3.48 4.42
C PRO A 279 -4.76 2.79 5.63
N MET A 280 -5.53 2.00 6.36
CA MET A 280 -5.04 1.21 7.49
C MET A 280 -4.71 -0.24 7.11
N GLY A 281 -4.71 -0.53 5.80
CA GLY A 281 -4.44 -1.85 5.28
C GLY A 281 -5.38 -2.90 5.88
N LEU A 282 -4.81 -3.95 6.41
CA LEU A 282 -5.56 -5.07 6.99
C LEU A 282 -5.66 -4.99 8.53
N LEU A 283 -5.05 -3.98 9.16
CA LEU A 283 -4.88 -3.94 10.61
C LEU A 283 -6.21 -3.97 11.37
N LEU A 284 -7.12 -3.05 11.05
CA LEU A 284 -8.39 -2.92 11.76
C LEU A 284 -9.34 -4.08 11.45
N GLU A 285 -9.43 -4.45 10.19
CA GLU A 285 -10.25 -5.55 9.70
C GLU A 285 -9.83 -6.86 10.37
N TYR A 286 -8.55 -7.20 10.33
CA TYR A 286 -8.04 -8.46 10.90
C TYR A 286 -8.09 -8.48 12.43
N TYR A 287 -7.89 -7.33 13.07
CA TYR A 287 -8.12 -7.21 14.50
C TYR A 287 -9.57 -7.49 14.85
N PHE A 288 -10.51 -6.88 14.11
CA PHE A 288 -11.95 -7.09 14.32
C PHE A 288 -12.35 -8.56 14.10
N MET A 289 -11.94 -9.16 12.98
CA MET A 289 -12.23 -10.57 12.69
C MET A 289 -11.70 -11.50 13.79
N LYS A 290 -10.48 -11.24 14.27
CA LYS A 290 -9.85 -12.01 15.36
C LYS A 290 -10.62 -11.90 16.67
N GLN A 291 -11.20 -10.75 16.99
CA GLN A 291 -11.91 -10.52 18.27
C GLN A 291 -13.38 -10.95 18.21
N SER A 292 -14.05 -10.72 17.11
CA SER A 292 -15.49 -10.95 16.97
C SER A 292 -15.87 -12.28 16.33
N GLY A 293 -14.96 -12.90 15.58
CA GLY A 293 -15.26 -14.04 14.72
C GLY A 293 -16.16 -13.71 13.52
N GLN A 294 -16.38 -12.41 13.21
CA GLN A 294 -17.22 -11.95 12.12
C GLN A 294 -16.35 -11.46 10.96
N GLU A 295 -16.77 -11.76 9.73
CA GLU A 295 -16.04 -11.41 8.51
C GLU A 295 -16.38 -10.01 7.98
N ASP A 296 -17.59 -9.52 8.28
CA ASP A 296 -18.12 -8.27 7.74
C ASP A 296 -17.73 -7.08 8.63
N PHE A 297 -16.66 -6.41 8.26
CA PHE A 297 -16.08 -5.27 8.97
C PHE A 297 -16.80 -3.95 8.64
N SER A 298 -17.10 -3.18 9.68
CA SER A 298 -17.57 -1.79 9.58
C SER A 298 -17.31 -1.04 10.88
N PHE A 299 -17.33 0.31 10.84
CA PHE A 299 -17.25 1.14 12.04
C PHE A 299 -18.29 0.75 13.10
N HIS A 300 -19.55 0.57 12.67
CA HIS A 300 -20.64 0.20 13.59
C HIS A 300 -20.35 -1.10 14.34
N LYS A 301 -19.84 -2.11 13.66
CA LYS A 301 -19.49 -3.40 14.26
C LYS A 301 -18.24 -3.30 15.12
N PHE A 302 -17.22 -2.59 14.65
CA PHE A 302 -16.00 -2.35 15.42
C PHE A 302 -16.29 -1.63 16.75
N LYS A 303 -17.28 -0.70 16.77
CA LYS A 303 -17.67 0.03 17.97
C LYS A 303 -18.13 -0.87 19.11
N HIS A 304 -18.63 -2.07 18.84
CA HIS A 304 -18.98 -3.04 19.88
C HIS A 304 -17.76 -3.56 20.68
N LEU A 305 -16.56 -3.43 20.13
CA LEU A 305 -15.29 -3.71 20.85
C LEU A 305 -14.89 -2.55 21.79
N LEU A 306 -15.58 -1.40 21.69
CA LEU A 306 -15.29 -0.18 22.42
C LEU A 306 -16.46 0.17 23.36
N PRO A 307 -16.57 -0.47 24.53
CA PRO A 307 -17.66 -0.20 25.44
C PRO A 307 -17.63 1.25 25.96
N ASP A 308 -18.78 1.89 26.01
CA ASP A 308 -18.94 3.26 26.49
C ASP A 308 -18.39 3.41 27.92
N ASN A 309 -17.71 4.53 28.16
CA ASN A 309 -17.14 4.90 29.45
C ASN A 309 -16.09 3.94 30.02
N ASN A 310 -15.49 3.06 29.20
CA ASN A 310 -14.44 2.15 29.64
C ASN A 310 -13.09 2.48 28.98
N GLN A 311 -12.38 3.43 29.55
CA GLN A 311 -11.02 3.83 29.11
C GLN A 311 -10.05 2.64 29.07
N LYS A 312 -10.15 1.71 30.03
CA LYS A 312 -9.27 0.54 30.10
C LYS A 312 -9.49 -0.38 28.89
N ALA A 313 -10.73 -0.68 28.55
CA ALA A 313 -11.04 -1.52 27.39
C ALA A 313 -10.50 -0.90 26.09
N THR A 314 -10.64 0.42 25.92
CA THR A 314 -10.07 1.12 24.76
C THR A 314 -8.53 1.03 24.73
N LYS A 315 -7.87 1.16 25.87
CA LYS A 315 -6.41 0.95 25.97
C LYS A 315 -6.01 -0.48 25.61
N ASP A 316 -6.80 -1.47 25.98
CA ASP A 316 -6.58 -2.88 25.64
C ASP A 316 -6.76 -3.12 24.14
N VAL A 317 -7.74 -2.46 23.49
CA VAL A 317 -7.87 -2.48 22.01
C VAL A 317 -6.65 -1.86 21.34
N PHE A 318 -6.17 -0.68 21.80
CA PHE A 318 -4.93 -0.09 21.29
C PHE A 318 -3.72 -1.01 21.44
N LYS A 319 -3.64 -1.71 22.59
CA LYS A 319 -2.58 -2.69 22.81
C LYS A 319 -2.67 -3.86 21.83
N GLY A 320 -3.85 -4.41 21.63
CA GLY A 320 -4.06 -5.50 20.68
C GLY A 320 -3.76 -5.12 19.24
N LEU A 321 -4.15 -3.89 18.82
CA LEU A 321 -3.77 -3.34 17.51
C LEU A 321 -2.26 -3.17 17.36
N ARG A 322 -1.59 -2.69 18.41
CA ARG A 322 -0.12 -2.54 18.43
C ARG A 322 0.58 -3.89 18.27
N ASP A 323 0.11 -4.89 19.00
CA ASP A 323 0.69 -6.24 18.93
C ASP A 323 0.49 -6.84 17.54
N LEU A 324 -0.71 -6.69 16.96
CA LEU A 324 -0.99 -7.14 15.60
C LEU A 324 -0.19 -6.36 14.53
N GLN A 325 -0.06 -5.04 14.68
CA GLN A 325 0.78 -4.22 13.80
C GLN A 325 2.23 -4.70 13.80
N LYS A 326 2.75 -4.98 14.99
CA LYS A 326 4.10 -5.54 15.13
C LYS A 326 4.23 -6.90 14.45
N ASP A 327 3.22 -7.75 14.57
CA ASP A 327 3.21 -9.03 13.86
C ASP A 327 3.28 -8.85 12.33
N PHE A 328 2.54 -7.90 11.77
CA PHE A 328 2.62 -7.55 10.35
C PHE A 328 4.00 -7.03 9.95
N GLU A 329 4.58 -6.13 10.75
CA GLU A 329 5.91 -5.60 10.52
C GLU A 329 6.99 -6.68 10.60
N ASP A 330 6.92 -7.56 11.60
CA ASP A 330 7.84 -8.69 11.77
C ASP A 330 7.80 -9.62 10.54
N LEU A 331 6.60 -10.00 10.06
CA LEU A 331 6.43 -10.85 8.88
C LEU A 331 6.94 -10.18 7.59
N TYR A 332 6.76 -8.88 7.46
CA TYR A 332 7.22 -8.12 6.29
C TYR A 332 8.73 -7.91 6.28
N ASN A 333 9.34 -7.70 7.44
CA ASN A 333 10.76 -7.38 7.57
C ASN A 333 11.67 -8.63 7.69
N ASP A 334 11.14 -9.77 8.09
CA ASP A 334 11.88 -11.03 8.08
C ASP A 334 11.91 -11.62 6.67
N PRO A 335 13.08 -11.76 6.02
CA PRO A 335 13.16 -12.22 4.64
C PRO A 335 12.52 -13.58 4.38
N VAL A 336 12.62 -14.51 5.33
CA VAL A 336 12.10 -15.87 5.19
C VAL A 336 10.57 -15.86 5.30
N CYS A 337 10.04 -15.18 6.30
CA CYS A 337 8.59 -14.99 6.46
C CYS A 337 8.01 -14.25 5.25
N TYR A 338 8.64 -13.15 4.83
CA TYR A 338 8.27 -12.37 3.65
C TYR A 338 8.16 -13.25 2.40
N ASN A 339 9.17 -14.05 2.12
CA ASN A 339 9.23 -14.87 0.92
C ASN A 339 8.16 -15.98 0.93
N TYR A 340 8.06 -16.76 2.00
CA TYR A 340 7.09 -17.86 2.09
C TYR A 340 5.65 -17.34 2.15
N MET A 341 5.39 -16.29 2.92
CA MET A 341 4.06 -15.70 2.99
C MET A 341 3.60 -15.19 1.61
N LYS A 342 4.49 -14.52 0.86
CA LYS A 342 4.13 -14.05 -0.48
C LYS A 342 3.82 -15.19 -1.44
N CYS A 343 4.57 -16.30 -1.40
CA CYS A 343 4.26 -17.50 -2.16
C CYS A 343 2.85 -18.04 -1.83
N ALA A 344 2.47 -18.08 -0.55
CA ALA A 344 1.14 -18.49 -0.14
C ALA A 344 0.06 -17.48 -0.58
N LEU A 345 0.29 -16.17 -0.43
CA LEU A 345 -0.63 -15.10 -0.83
C LEU A 345 -0.88 -15.05 -2.34
N ILE A 346 0.11 -15.40 -3.15
CA ILE A 346 -0.06 -15.55 -4.61
C ILE A 346 -1.11 -16.60 -4.95
N CYS A 347 -1.26 -17.62 -4.11
CA CYS A 347 -2.20 -18.73 -4.29
C CYS A 347 -3.54 -18.51 -3.55
N SER A 348 -3.76 -17.33 -2.95
CA SER A 348 -5.02 -17.05 -2.24
C SER A 348 -6.20 -16.94 -3.18
N SER A 349 -7.34 -17.53 -2.80
CA SER A 349 -8.57 -17.57 -3.58
C SER A 349 -9.57 -16.46 -3.25
N GLY A 350 -9.35 -15.69 -2.17
CA GLY A 350 -10.24 -14.62 -1.74
C GLY A 350 -9.80 -13.98 -0.42
N ALA A 351 -10.64 -13.11 0.13
CA ALA A 351 -10.34 -12.35 1.35
C ALA A 351 -10.16 -13.27 2.58
N ASP A 352 -11.05 -14.24 2.75
CA ASP A 352 -11.02 -15.18 3.89
C ASP A 352 -9.80 -16.08 3.84
N ASP A 353 -9.46 -16.58 2.65
CA ASP A 353 -8.27 -17.39 2.46
C ASP A 353 -7.01 -16.58 2.73
N LYS A 354 -6.97 -15.32 2.31
CA LYS A 354 -5.90 -14.37 2.60
C LYS A 354 -5.77 -14.12 4.11
N TYR A 355 -6.87 -13.92 4.81
CA TYR A 355 -6.91 -13.79 6.26
C TYR A 355 -6.32 -15.03 6.94
N ASN A 356 -6.78 -16.21 6.57
CA ASN A 356 -6.31 -17.47 7.13
C ASN A 356 -4.80 -17.68 6.91
N ILE A 357 -4.29 -17.35 5.71
CA ILE A 357 -2.86 -17.41 5.39
C ILE A 357 -2.07 -16.50 6.35
N ILE A 358 -2.44 -15.22 6.44
CA ILE A 358 -1.71 -14.25 7.24
C ILE A 358 -1.76 -14.62 8.72
N MET A 359 -2.92 -15.01 9.24
CA MET A 359 -3.06 -15.42 10.64
C MET A 359 -2.27 -16.69 10.95
N PHE A 360 -2.18 -17.64 10.02
CA PHE A 360 -1.31 -18.80 10.15
C PHE A 360 0.16 -18.41 10.25
N PHE A 361 0.61 -17.47 9.41
CA PHE A 361 1.99 -16.96 9.45
C PHE A 361 2.28 -16.22 10.75
N ILE A 362 1.37 -15.39 11.25
CA ILE A 362 1.48 -14.72 12.55
C ILE A 362 1.65 -15.75 13.69
N ALA A 363 0.82 -16.78 13.69
CA ALA A 363 0.86 -17.82 14.73
C ALA A 363 2.14 -18.66 14.71
N ASN A 364 2.76 -18.83 13.55
CA ASN A 364 3.90 -19.72 13.33
C ASN A 364 5.20 -18.99 12.95
N LYS A 365 5.29 -17.66 13.08
CA LYS A 365 6.42 -16.84 12.60
C LYS A 365 7.80 -17.26 13.12
N LYS A 366 7.88 -18.03 14.21
CA LYS A 366 9.13 -18.55 14.77
C LYS A 366 9.52 -19.93 14.24
N ASN A 367 8.69 -20.56 13.43
CA ASN A 367 8.90 -21.93 12.95
C ASN A 367 9.04 -21.95 11.42
N GLU A 368 10.25 -21.69 10.95
CA GLU A 368 10.57 -21.60 9.53
C GLU A 368 10.13 -22.84 8.75
N SER A 369 10.32 -24.06 9.30
CA SER A 369 9.94 -25.30 8.60
C SER A 369 8.42 -25.46 8.43
N VAL A 370 7.62 -24.96 9.37
CA VAL A 370 6.16 -24.94 9.27
C VAL A 370 5.72 -23.95 8.19
N LEU A 371 6.33 -22.76 8.14
CA LEU A 371 6.03 -21.75 7.13
C LEU A 371 6.41 -22.22 5.72
N GLU A 372 7.59 -22.84 5.58
CA GLU A 372 8.03 -23.45 4.33
C GLU A 372 7.06 -24.51 3.86
N ASN A 373 6.72 -25.46 4.71
CA ASN A 373 5.80 -26.55 4.39
C ASN A 373 4.41 -26.02 3.99
N TYR A 374 3.90 -25.02 4.71
CA TYR A 374 2.63 -24.38 4.37
C TYR A 374 2.69 -23.74 2.98
N ALA A 375 3.71 -22.93 2.70
CA ALA A 375 3.88 -22.29 1.40
C ALA A 375 4.01 -23.32 0.26
N LEU A 376 4.74 -24.41 0.48
CA LEU A 376 4.86 -25.52 -0.48
C LEU A 376 3.50 -26.09 -0.86
N TRP A 377 2.69 -26.49 0.11
CA TRP A 377 1.38 -27.08 -0.16
C TRP A 377 0.43 -26.07 -0.82
N ARG A 378 0.48 -24.79 -0.43
CA ARG A 378 -0.28 -23.74 -1.13
C ARG A 378 0.10 -23.66 -2.62
N MET A 379 1.38 -23.71 -2.93
CA MET A 379 1.89 -23.68 -4.30
C MET A 379 1.52 -24.94 -5.12
N ALA A 380 1.21 -26.05 -4.47
CA ALA A 380 0.65 -27.25 -5.10
C ALA A 380 -0.88 -27.20 -5.26
N GLY A 381 -1.53 -26.12 -4.80
CA GLY A 381 -2.98 -25.95 -4.91
C GLY A 381 -3.79 -26.47 -3.71
N ALA A 382 -3.15 -26.86 -2.61
CA ALA A 382 -3.85 -27.22 -1.39
C ALA A 382 -4.50 -26.00 -0.73
N THR A 383 -5.68 -26.15 -0.18
CA THR A 383 -6.41 -25.14 0.59
C THR A 383 -5.85 -24.99 1.99
N HIS A 384 -6.21 -23.89 2.68
CA HIS A 384 -5.82 -23.69 4.07
C HIS A 384 -6.24 -24.86 4.96
N LYS A 385 -7.50 -25.32 4.85
CA LYS A 385 -8.05 -26.44 5.63
C LYS A 385 -7.32 -27.75 5.36
N GLU A 386 -7.05 -28.07 4.11
CA GLU A 386 -6.31 -29.28 3.74
C GLU A 386 -4.88 -29.31 4.31
N ILE A 387 -4.30 -28.15 4.66
CA ILE A 387 -2.96 -28.07 5.27
C ILE A 387 -3.03 -28.12 6.79
N THR A 388 -4.02 -27.47 7.39
CA THR A 388 -4.09 -27.25 8.83
C THR A 388 -4.97 -28.23 9.61
N GLU A 389 -5.90 -28.90 8.93
CA GLU A 389 -6.83 -29.85 9.52
C GLU A 389 -6.48 -31.27 9.05
N GLU A 390 -6.85 -32.26 9.83
CA GLU A 390 -6.65 -33.68 9.49
C GLU A 390 -7.72 -34.17 8.50
N TYR A 391 -8.96 -33.74 8.70
CA TYR A 391 -10.11 -34.14 7.90
C TYR A 391 -10.99 -32.93 7.54
N THR A 392 -11.59 -32.98 6.35
CA THR A 392 -12.66 -32.06 5.93
C THR A 392 -13.99 -32.81 5.87
N GLN A 393 -15.07 -32.19 6.33
CA GLN A 393 -16.42 -32.74 6.22
C GLN A 393 -16.86 -32.75 4.76
N ASP A 394 -17.23 -33.94 4.26
CA ASP A 394 -17.81 -34.11 2.93
C ASP A 394 -18.92 -35.15 3.01
N PRO A 395 -20.19 -34.75 2.86
CA PRO A 395 -21.33 -35.67 2.93
C PRO A 395 -21.36 -36.69 1.78
N THR A 396 -20.58 -36.46 0.72
CA THR A 396 -20.50 -37.38 -0.45
C THR A 396 -19.43 -38.45 -0.29
N ALA A 397 -18.50 -38.26 0.64
CA ALA A 397 -17.43 -39.20 0.91
C ALA A 397 -17.91 -40.38 1.75
N GLU A 398 -17.39 -41.55 1.49
CA GLU A 398 -17.61 -42.73 2.31
C GLU A 398 -17.12 -42.46 3.75
N GLY A 399 -18.04 -42.48 4.72
CA GLY A 399 -17.77 -42.06 6.10
C GLY A 399 -17.95 -40.58 6.39
N GLY A 400 -18.38 -39.72 5.42
CA GLY A 400 -18.68 -38.32 5.59
C GLY A 400 -17.45 -37.43 5.84
N ARG A 401 -16.23 -37.92 5.61
CA ARG A 401 -14.96 -37.21 5.83
C ARG A 401 -13.96 -37.52 4.71
N LEU A 402 -13.23 -36.46 4.31
CA LEU A 402 -12.08 -36.60 3.43
C LEU A 402 -10.79 -36.45 4.23
N ASP A 403 -9.84 -37.35 4.02
CA ASP A 403 -8.47 -37.24 4.57
C ASP A 403 -7.71 -36.15 3.81
N ASN A 404 -7.40 -35.08 4.50
CA ASN A 404 -6.74 -33.91 3.91
C ASN A 404 -5.29 -34.19 3.48
N LYS A 405 -4.63 -35.16 4.13
CA LYS A 405 -3.30 -35.59 3.70
C LYS A 405 -3.37 -36.23 2.31
N VAL A 406 -4.34 -37.14 2.11
CA VAL A 406 -4.56 -37.78 0.81
C VAL A 406 -4.90 -36.73 -0.27
N GLN A 407 -5.79 -35.78 0.06
CA GLN A 407 -6.19 -34.73 -0.89
C GLN A 407 -5.02 -33.87 -1.35
N ARG A 408 -4.20 -33.38 -0.43
CA ARG A 408 -3.04 -32.55 -0.81
C ARG A 408 -1.97 -33.34 -1.55
N GLU A 409 -1.73 -34.60 -1.19
CA GLU A 409 -0.81 -35.48 -1.93
C GLU A 409 -1.28 -35.75 -3.35
N GLN A 410 -2.59 -35.97 -3.54
CA GLN A 410 -3.17 -36.12 -4.87
C GLN A 410 -2.98 -34.87 -5.73
N LYS A 411 -3.25 -33.68 -5.19
CA LYS A 411 -3.00 -32.40 -5.89
C LYS A 411 -1.54 -32.24 -6.30
N ALA A 412 -0.61 -32.60 -5.43
CA ALA A 412 0.81 -32.53 -5.76
C ALA A 412 1.21 -33.54 -6.85
N ARG A 413 0.63 -34.76 -6.85
CA ARG A 413 0.83 -35.75 -7.94
C ARG A 413 0.30 -35.23 -9.26
N GLU A 414 -0.93 -34.68 -9.27
CA GLU A 414 -1.53 -34.09 -10.47
C GLU A 414 -0.69 -32.93 -11.02
N MET A 415 -0.20 -32.06 -10.13
CA MET A 415 0.68 -30.97 -10.49
C MET A 415 1.98 -31.50 -11.15
N ILE A 416 2.65 -32.49 -10.55
CA ILE A 416 3.88 -33.05 -11.08
C ILE A 416 3.62 -33.74 -12.44
N ASN A 417 2.51 -34.46 -12.58
CA ASN A 417 2.12 -35.09 -13.85
C ASN A 417 1.93 -34.04 -14.95
N LYS A 418 1.21 -32.96 -14.68
CA LYS A 418 1.04 -31.84 -15.63
C LYS A 418 2.37 -31.21 -16.03
N LEU A 419 3.30 -31.05 -15.09
CA LEU A 419 4.64 -30.50 -15.36
C LEU A 419 5.58 -31.50 -16.07
N SER A 420 5.26 -32.78 -16.10
CA SER A 420 5.99 -33.79 -16.85
C SER A 420 5.58 -33.89 -18.33
N GLU A 421 4.50 -33.22 -18.72
CA GLU A 421 4.01 -33.19 -20.10
C GLU A 421 5.00 -32.45 -21.01
N ARG A 422 4.97 -32.78 -22.31
CA ARG A 422 5.86 -32.15 -23.29
C ARG A 422 5.54 -30.67 -23.54
N TYR A 423 4.26 -30.31 -23.52
CA TYR A 423 3.78 -28.98 -23.93
C TYR A 423 3.40 -28.10 -22.75
N VAL A 424 4.13 -28.18 -21.64
CA VAL A 424 3.86 -27.42 -20.39
C VAL A 424 3.69 -25.93 -20.65
N TYR A 425 4.52 -25.32 -21.47
CA TYR A 425 4.40 -23.89 -21.81
C TYR A 425 3.08 -23.52 -22.48
N LYS A 426 2.50 -24.43 -23.28
CA LYS A 426 1.24 -24.16 -24.01
C LYS A 426 -0.01 -24.40 -23.16
N VAL A 427 0.04 -25.36 -22.21
CA VAL A 427 -1.13 -25.88 -21.50
C VAL A 427 -1.10 -25.54 -20.01
N HIS A 428 0.08 -25.41 -19.42
CA HIS A 428 0.29 -25.30 -17.99
C HIS A 428 1.32 -24.19 -17.62
N ASP A 429 1.36 -23.10 -18.39
CA ASP A 429 2.32 -21.99 -18.24
C ASP A 429 2.26 -21.32 -16.85
N ASP A 430 1.06 -21.07 -16.32
CA ASP A 430 0.88 -20.50 -14.98
C ASP A 430 1.42 -21.44 -13.87
N LEU A 431 1.25 -22.75 -14.06
CA LEU A 431 1.76 -23.75 -13.13
C LEU A 431 3.31 -23.83 -13.20
N ALA A 432 3.86 -23.84 -14.40
CA ALA A 432 5.31 -23.79 -14.63
C ALA A 432 5.91 -22.53 -14.01
N PHE A 433 5.29 -21.38 -14.25
CA PHE A 433 5.72 -20.11 -13.66
C PHE A 433 5.77 -20.17 -12.13
N LYS A 434 4.70 -20.65 -11.48
CA LYS A 434 4.65 -20.80 -10.02
C LYS A 434 5.77 -21.70 -9.47
N GLN A 435 6.02 -22.84 -10.11
CA GLN A 435 7.04 -23.76 -9.61
C GLN A 435 8.47 -23.24 -9.86
N LEU A 436 8.73 -22.59 -10.98
CA LEU A 436 10.02 -21.93 -11.23
C LEU A 436 10.23 -20.72 -10.30
N LEU A 437 9.17 -19.97 -9.99
CA LEU A 437 9.20 -18.91 -8.97
C LEU A 437 9.61 -19.48 -7.61
N ARG A 438 8.99 -20.57 -7.19
CA ARG A 438 9.29 -21.26 -5.94
C ARG A 438 10.76 -21.68 -5.85
N LEU A 439 11.33 -22.21 -6.93
CA LEU A 439 12.74 -22.60 -6.96
C LEU A 439 13.66 -21.39 -6.76
N ASN A 440 13.36 -20.25 -7.37
CA ASN A 440 14.11 -19.01 -7.15
C ASN A 440 13.96 -18.51 -5.71
N VAL A 441 12.76 -18.48 -5.17
CA VAL A 441 12.49 -18.04 -3.79
C VAL A 441 13.21 -18.91 -2.77
N ARG A 442 13.28 -20.23 -2.98
CA ARG A 442 14.01 -21.14 -2.09
C ARG A 442 15.47 -20.79 -1.96
N GLU A 443 16.12 -20.42 -3.06
CA GLU A 443 17.53 -20.04 -3.02
C GLU A 443 17.73 -18.70 -2.28
N PHE A 444 16.79 -17.75 -2.42
CA PHE A 444 16.79 -16.49 -1.64
C PHE A 444 16.59 -16.74 -0.14
N ASN A 445 15.72 -17.68 0.24
CA ASN A 445 15.55 -18.07 1.64
C ASN A 445 16.82 -18.66 2.25
N ARG A 446 17.57 -19.47 1.50
CA ARG A 446 18.88 -19.98 1.94
C ARG A 446 19.89 -18.87 2.22
N LEU A 447 19.82 -17.78 1.44
CA LEU A 447 20.66 -16.60 1.62
C LEU A 447 20.10 -15.61 2.64
N LYS A 448 18.89 -15.83 3.16
CA LYS A 448 18.13 -14.90 4.03
C LYS A 448 17.99 -13.52 3.42
N LEU A 449 17.64 -13.46 2.14
CA LEU A 449 17.40 -12.24 1.38
C LEU A 449 15.93 -12.15 0.95
N PRO A 450 15.33 -10.97 0.94
CA PRO A 450 13.99 -10.78 0.41
C PRO A 450 14.01 -10.94 -1.11
N PHE A 451 13.04 -11.71 -1.64
CA PHE A 451 12.88 -11.91 -3.08
C PHE A 451 12.04 -10.76 -3.68
N ASP A 452 12.40 -10.30 -4.88
CA ASP A 452 11.63 -9.30 -5.59
C ASP A 452 10.45 -9.95 -6.35
N PHE A 453 9.26 -9.86 -5.77
CA PHE A 453 8.03 -10.39 -6.35
C PHE A 453 7.39 -9.52 -7.46
N THR A 454 8.03 -8.46 -7.91
CA THR A 454 7.54 -7.68 -9.08
C THR A 454 7.46 -8.53 -10.34
N ILE A 455 8.26 -9.59 -10.43
CA ILE A 455 8.19 -10.60 -11.49
C ILE A 455 6.80 -11.26 -11.62
N TRP A 456 6.04 -11.34 -10.53
CA TRP A 456 4.67 -11.89 -10.54
C TRP A 456 3.72 -11.06 -11.39
N GLU A 457 3.95 -9.77 -11.54
CA GLU A 457 3.07 -8.88 -12.32
C GLU A 457 3.25 -9.04 -13.81
N GLN A 458 4.42 -9.46 -14.23
CA GLN A 458 4.79 -9.58 -15.65
C GLN A 458 4.74 -11.02 -16.16
N LYS A 459 4.70 -12.02 -15.27
CA LYS A 459 4.60 -13.47 -15.55
C LYS A 459 5.34 -13.91 -16.82
N SER A 460 6.61 -13.55 -16.95
CA SER A 460 7.39 -13.85 -18.16
C SER A 460 8.16 -15.16 -18.00
N LEU A 461 7.80 -16.13 -18.85
CA LEU A 461 8.54 -17.37 -19.06
C LEU A 461 9.36 -17.25 -20.35
N GLU A 462 10.62 -17.56 -20.28
CA GLU A 462 11.54 -17.55 -21.40
C GLU A 462 11.99 -18.97 -21.77
N HIS A 463 12.06 -19.25 -23.08
CA HIS A 463 12.60 -20.47 -23.60
C HIS A 463 14.13 -20.39 -23.62
N ILE A 464 14.81 -21.28 -22.92
CA ILE A 464 16.27 -21.33 -22.87
C ILE A 464 16.80 -21.59 -24.29
N TYR A 465 16.35 -22.67 -24.91
CA TYR A 465 16.55 -22.96 -26.33
C TYR A 465 15.38 -22.38 -27.13
N PRO A 466 15.61 -21.51 -28.13
CA PRO A 466 14.55 -20.75 -28.79
C PRO A 466 13.61 -21.64 -29.60
N LYS A 467 12.32 -21.39 -29.56
CA LYS A 467 11.30 -22.10 -30.36
C LYS A 467 11.61 -22.09 -31.85
N SER A 468 12.08 -20.96 -32.37
CA SER A 468 12.41 -20.80 -33.79
C SER A 468 13.58 -21.68 -34.24
N MET A 469 14.37 -22.22 -33.31
CA MET A 469 15.50 -23.11 -33.59
C MET A 469 15.18 -24.58 -33.34
N CYS A 470 13.93 -24.92 -33.06
CA CYS A 470 13.41 -26.28 -32.92
C CYS A 470 12.49 -26.61 -34.09
N TYR A 471 12.33 -27.90 -34.39
CA TYR A 471 11.27 -28.43 -35.24
C TYR A 471 10.81 -29.78 -34.75
N HIS A 472 9.60 -30.17 -35.17
CA HIS A 472 9.07 -31.52 -35.01
C HIS A 472 8.42 -31.98 -36.32
N THR A 473 8.30 -33.29 -36.49
CA THR A 473 7.65 -33.89 -37.65
C THR A 473 6.24 -34.36 -37.31
N GLU A 474 5.31 -34.15 -38.23
CA GLU A 474 3.95 -34.69 -38.19
C GLU A 474 3.70 -35.53 -39.42
N ILE A 475 3.11 -36.70 -39.25
CA ILE A 475 2.68 -37.57 -40.35
C ILE A 475 1.25 -37.19 -40.70
N GLN A 476 1.04 -36.71 -41.92
CA GLN A 476 -0.26 -36.35 -42.42
C GLN A 476 -1.09 -37.59 -42.77
N GLU A 477 -2.42 -37.45 -42.96
CA GLU A 477 -3.33 -38.56 -43.29
C GLU A 477 -2.96 -39.27 -44.61
N ASP A 478 -2.30 -38.59 -45.52
CA ASP A 478 -1.80 -39.13 -46.80
C ASP A 478 -0.43 -39.83 -46.68
N GLY A 479 0.11 -39.94 -45.48
CA GLY A 479 1.43 -40.54 -45.22
C GLY A 479 2.64 -39.63 -45.48
N THR A 480 2.42 -38.39 -45.88
CA THR A 480 3.50 -37.42 -46.06
C THR A 480 4.00 -36.88 -44.72
N THR A 481 5.30 -36.58 -44.65
CA THR A 481 5.89 -35.98 -43.45
C THR A 481 5.92 -34.46 -43.60
N SER A 482 5.29 -33.75 -42.66
CA SER A 482 5.37 -32.30 -42.53
C SER A 482 6.38 -31.94 -41.44
N TYR A 483 7.17 -30.90 -41.68
CA TYR A 483 8.11 -30.33 -40.71
C TYR A 483 7.55 -29.04 -40.16
N ILE A 484 7.38 -28.97 -38.86
CA ILE A 484 6.79 -27.82 -38.18
C ILE A 484 7.81 -27.22 -37.20
N ARG A 485 8.11 -25.97 -37.37
CA ARG A 485 8.99 -25.22 -36.46
C ARG A 485 8.31 -25.04 -35.10
N GLY A 486 9.09 -24.95 -34.01
CA GLY A 486 8.57 -24.89 -32.64
C GLY A 486 7.63 -23.70 -32.36
N ASP A 487 7.60 -22.68 -33.20
CA ASP A 487 6.63 -21.58 -33.15
C ASP A 487 5.37 -21.84 -34.00
N GLY A 488 5.23 -23.04 -34.59
CA GLY A 488 4.06 -23.50 -35.33
C GLY A 488 4.10 -23.20 -36.83
N VAL A 489 5.20 -22.71 -37.37
CA VAL A 489 5.35 -22.42 -38.82
C VAL A 489 5.80 -23.68 -39.55
N ALA A 490 5.10 -24.06 -40.62
CA ALA A 490 5.52 -25.13 -41.51
C ALA A 490 6.81 -24.72 -42.24
N ILE A 491 7.77 -25.63 -42.33
CA ILE A 491 9.09 -25.41 -42.96
C ILE A 491 9.40 -26.56 -43.90
N SER A 492 10.33 -26.36 -44.84
CA SER A 492 10.83 -27.41 -45.71
C SER A 492 11.87 -28.28 -44.98
N GLU A 493 12.09 -29.50 -45.50
CA GLU A 493 13.14 -30.40 -44.98
C GLU A 493 14.53 -29.75 -44.96
N SER A 494 14.85 -28.96 -45.97
CA SER A 494 16.14 -28.23 -46.04
C SER A 494 16.30 -27.20 -44.92
N GLU A 495 15.23 -26.64 -44.41
CA GLU A 495 15.22 -25.64 -43.31
C GLU A 495 15.36 -26.31 -41.94
N THR A 496 15.27 -27.63 -41.83
CA THR A 496 15.52 -28.35 -40.56
C THR A 496 16.99 -28.39 -40.22
N VAL A 497 17.90 -28.21 -41.18
CA VAL A 497 19.33 -28.27 -40.98
C VAL A 497 19.77 -27.20 -39.97
N GLY A 498 20.47 -27.62 -38.92
CA GLY A 498 20.92 -26.74 -37.82
C GLY A 498 19.87 -26.43 -36.76
N ARG A 499 18.66 -26.97 -36.88
CA ARG A 499 17.62 -26.90 -35.85
C ARG A 499 17.61 -28.17 -35.00
N LEU A 500 17.14 -28.02 -33.77
CA LEU A 500 16.95 -29.12 -32.82
C LEU A 500 15.69 -29.91 -33.20
N ASP A 501 15.84 -31.22 -33.46
CA ASP A 501 14.70 -32.12 -33.66
C ASP A 501 14.06 -32.43 -32.30
N THR A 502 12.85 -32.01 -32.13
CA THR A 502 12.04 -32.24 -30.95
C THR A 502 10.82 -33.15 -31.23
N THR A 503 10.85 -33.94 -32.28
CA THR A 503 9.76 -34.88 -32.66
C THR A 503 9.47 -35.89 -31.55
N THR A 504 10.49 -36.40 -30.88
CA THR A 504 10.35 -37.33 -29.75
C THR A 504 11.05 -36.80 -28.50
N GLY A 505 10.60 -37.26 -27.31
CA GLY A 505 11.21 -36.89 -26.04
C GLY A 505 10.86 -35.44 -25.58
N PRO A 506 11.74 -34.81 -24.80
CA PRO A 506 11.57 -33.43 -24.35
C PRO A 506 11.60 -32.46 -25.53
N CYS A 507 10.73 -31.43 -25.48
CA CYS A 507 10.63 -30.43 -26.53
C CYS A 507 10.88 -29.02 -25.99
N GLU A 508 10.86 -28.04 -26.88
CA GLU A 508 11.04 -26.62 -26.55
C GLU A 508 10.05 -26.10 -25.49
N HIS A 509 8.89 -26.72 -25.37
CA HIS A 509 7.83 -26.35 -24.42
C HIS A 509 7.90 -27.09 -23.08
N SER A 510 8.83 -28.04 -22.91
CA SER A 510 9.02 -28.78 -21.66
C SER A 510 9.55 -27.86 -20.55
N ILE A 511 9.18 -28.13 -19.29
CA ILE A 511 9.53 -27.29 -18.14
C ILE A 511 11.05 -27.08 -18.00
N GLY A 512 11.85 -28.09 -18.39
CA GLY A 512 13.31 -27.99 -18.36
C GLY A 512 13.89 -27.00 -19.35
N ASN A 513 13.13 -26.56 -20.36
CA ASN A 513 13.56 -25.52 -21.30
C ASN A 513 13.02 -24.13 -20.93
N LEU A 514 12.45 -23.96 -19.73
CA LEU A 514 11.82 -22.71 -19.31
C LEU A 514 12.55 -22.10 -18.11
N VAL A 515 12.73 -20.79 -18.14
CA VAL A 515 13.22 -20.00 -17.01
C VAL A 515 12.37 -18.76 -16.81
N LEU A 516 12.45 -18.17 -15.62
CA LEU A 516 11.86 -16.87 -15.35
C LEU A 516 12.77 -15.75 -15.83
N LEU A 517 12.17 -14.74 -16.44
CA LEU A 517 12.79 -13.43 -16.70
C LEU A 517 11.84 -12.33 -16.32
N TYR A 518 12.37 -11.17 -15.92
CA TYR A 518 11.56 -9.95 -15.87
C TYR A 518 11.19 -9.51 -17.30
N GLY A 519 9.96 -9.03 -17.51
CA GLY A 519 9.44 -8.80 -18.86
C GLY A 519 10.31 -7.90 -19.75
N LYS A 520 10.96 -6.90 -19.18
CA LYS A 520 11.93 -6.04 -19.90
C LYS A 520 13.13 -6.82 -20.45
N ASN A 521 13.58 -7.82 -19.71
CA ASN A 521 14.73 -8.63 -20.12
C ASN A 521 14.33 -9.70 -21.14
N ASN A 522 13.08 -10.18 -21.11
CA ASN A 522 12.57 -11.13 -22.09
C ASN A 522 12.64 -10.56 -23.52
N SER A 523 12.24 -9.30 -23.70
CA SER A 523 12.34 -8.61 -25.00
C SER A 523 13.78 -8.53 -25.50
N ALA A 524 14.77 -8.43 -24.59
CA ALA A 524 16.19 -8.40 -24.95
C ALA A 524 16.72 -9.76 -25.41
N PHE A 525 16.16 -10.87 -24.92
CA PHE A 525 16.53 -12.21 -25.33
C PHE A 525 15.97 -12.57 -26.71
N GLY A 526 14.70 -12.29 -26.95
CA GLY A 526 14.02 -12.59 -28.23
C GLY A 526 14.29 -14.05 -28.67
N ASN A 527 14.55 -14.23 -29.96
CA ASN A 527 14.86 -15.53 -30.56
C ASN A 527 16.37 -15.84 -30.64
N LEU A 528 17.18 -15.25 -29.76
CA LEU A 528 18.63 -15.47 -29.76
C LEU A 528 18.98 -16.90 -29.38
N PRO A 529 20.09 -17.46 -29.96
CA PRO A 529 20.68 -18.73 -29.54
C PRO A 529 21.09 -18.71 -28.05
N PHE A 530 21.22 -19.89 -27.46
CA PHE A 530 21.59 -20.05 -26.04
C PHE A 530 22.87 -19.29 -25.67
N GLU A 531 23.92 -19.36 -26.49
CA GLU A 531 25.19 -18.70 -26.20
C GLU A 531 25.06 -17.17 -26.18
N GLU A 532 24.30 -16.60 -27.08
CA GLU A 532 24.06 -15.16 -27.12
C GLU A 532 23.19 -14.69 -25.94
N LYS A 533 22.18 -15.50 -25.53
CA LYS A 533 21.38 -15.23 -24.32
C LYS A 533 22.26 -15.26 -23.07
N LYS A 534 23.16 -16.26 -22.99
CA LYS A 534 24.12 -16.40 -21.91
C LYS A 534 25.05 -15.20 -21.84
N GLU A 535 25.61 -14.79 -22.98
CA GLU A 535 26.46 -13.60 -23.05
C GLU A 535 25.71 -12.36 -22.58
N LYS A 536 24.50 -12.13 -23.04
CA LYS A 536 23.67 -10.99 -22.58
C LYS A 536 23.38 -11.04 -21.08
N LEU A 537 23.10 -12.22 -20.53
CA LEU A 537 22.85 -12.35 -19.10
C LEU A 537 24.09 -11.99 -18.26
N PHE A 538 25.29 -12.40 -18.69
CA PHE A 538 26.53 -12.21 -17.93
C PHE A 538 27.33 -10.98 -18.33
N ASN A 539 26.99 -10.32 -19.44
CA ASN A 539 27.65 -9.10 -19.87
C ASN A 539 27.33 -7.92 -18.97
N ASN A 540 28.29 -6.99 -18.81
CA ASN A 540 28.22 -5.88 -17.83
C ASN A 540 27.24 -4.74 -18.18
N GLU A 541 26.29 -4.94 -19.07
CA GLU A 541 25.25 -3.94 -19.32
C GLU A 541 24.37 -3.70 -18.09
N ARG A 542 24.24 -2.44 -17.70
CA ARG A 542 23.77 -1.96 -16.39
C ARG A 542 22.32 -2.27 -16.02
N SER A 543 21.50 -2.90 -16.86
CA SER A 543 20.06 -2.95 -16.68
C SER A 543 19.42 -4.34 -16.75
N PHE A 544 20.19 -5.42 -16.57
CA PHE A 544 19.63 -6.77 -16.61
C PHE A 544 19.15 -7.20 -15.22
N GLU A 545 17.90 -6.88 -14.89
CA GLU A 545 17.28 -7.16 -13.57
C GLU A 545 17.24 -8.65 -13.24
N SER A 546 17.10 -9.52 -14.26
CA SER A 546 17.01 -10.99 -14.10
C SER A 546 18.28 -11.67 -13.58
N ARG A 547 19.36 -10.92 -13.36
CA ARG A 547 20.58 -11.43 -12.69
C ARG A 547 20.39 -11.79 -11.23
N ASN A 548 19.27 -11.44 -10.63
CA ASN A 548 18.88 -11.89 -9.29
C ASN A 548 18.09 -13.20 -9.30
N LEU A 549 17.72 -13.74 -10.45
CA LEU A 549 17.02 -15.02 -10.54
C LEU A 549 18.03 -16.18 -10.50
N LEU A 550 18.30 -16.70 -9.32
CA LEU A 550 19.39 -17.66 -9.09
C LEU A 550 19.21 -18.96 -9.87
N HIS A 551 17.97 -19.44 -10.04
CA HIS A 551 17.71 -20.60 -10.89
C HIS A 551 18.04 -20.30 -12.36
N THR A 552 17.64 -19.13 -12.87
CA THR A 552 17.95 -18.69 -14.23
C THR A 552 19.47 -18.57 -14.45
N ILE A 553 20.20 -17.97 -13.50
CA ILE A 553 21.65 -17.89 -13.53
C ILE A 553 22.27 -19.30 -13.59
N SER A 554 21.80 -20.23 -12.75
CA SER A 554 22.29 -21.60 -12.70
C SER A 554 22.13 -22.30 -14.05
N VAL A 555 21.02 -22.09 -14.73
CA VAL A 555 20.77 -22.66 -16.07
C VAL A 555 21.74 -22.08 -17.11
N PHE A 556 21.88 -20.77 -17.19
CA PHE A 556 22.77 -20.12 -18.17
C PHE A 556 24.25 -20.23 -17.81
N SER A 557 24.63 -20.74 -16.64
CA SER A 557 26.01 -21.09 -16.33
C SER A 557 26.45 -22.41 -17.01
N SER A 558 25.51 -23.18 -17.57
CA SER A 558 25.82 -24.40 -18.33
C SER A 558 26.66 -24.09 -19.56
N PRO A 559 27.57 -25.03 -19.96
CA PRO A 559 28.42 -24.81 -21.13
C PRO A 559 27.65 -24.82 -22.45
N ARG A 560 26.56 -25.58 -22.54
CA ARG A 560 25.72 -25.74 -23.73
C ARG A 560 24.28 -26.02 -23.31
N TRP A 561 23.35 -25.98 -24.26
CA TRP A 561 21.96 -26.37 -24.05
C TRP A 561 21.44 -27.10 -25.31
N ASN A 562 21.06 -28.34 -25.15
CA ASN A 562 20.55 -29.22 -26.21
C ASN A 562 19.37 -30.06 -25.70
N GLN A 563 18.85 -31.01 -26.48
CA GLN A 563 17.68 -31.82 -26.09
C GLN A 563 17.96 -32.68 -24.85
N GLU A 564 19.13 -33.22 -24.71
CA GLU A 564 19.56 -34.01 -23.54
C GLU A 564 19.58 -33.12 -22.30
N ASP A 565 20.10 -31.90 -22.41
CA ASP A 565 20.12 -30.92 -21.32
C ASP A 565 18.70 -30.50 -20.90
N ILE A 566 17.79 -30.33 -21.87
CA ILE A 566 16.34 -30.08 -21.60
C ILE A 566 15.75 -31.25 -20.82
N GLY A 567 16.02 -32.50 -21.24
CA GLY A 567 15.56 -33.71 -20.56
C GLY A 567 16.09 -33.80 -19.13
N ASN A 568 17.39 -33.62 -18.95
CA ASN A 568 18.02 -33.65 -17.64
C ASN A 568 17.51 -32.55 -16.71
N ALA A 569 17.31 -31.35 -17.23
CA ALA A 569 16.75 -30.24 -16.47
C ALA A 569 15.28 -30.50 -16.08
N THR A 570 14.47 -31.06 -17.00
CA THR A 570 13.08 -31.48 -16.71
C THR A 570 13.06 -32.48 -15.57
N GLN A 571 13.85 -33.56 -15.69
CA GLN A 571 13.92 -34.60 -14.66
C GLN A 571 14.40 -34.04 -13.31
N LYS A 572 15.41 -33.21 -13.31
CA LYS A 572 15.93 -32.56 -12.09
C LYS A 572 14.86 -31.71 -11.39
N ILE A 573 14.07 -30.93 -12.14
CA ILE A 573 12.96 -30.15 -11.57
C ILE A 573 11.91 -31.09 -10.97
N LEU A 574 11.49 -32.13 -11.71
CA LEU A 574 10.48 -33.07 -11.23
C LEU A 574 10.96 -33.83 -9.99
N ASP A 575 12.23 -34.23 -9.93
CA ASP A 575 12.81 -34.92 -8.77
C ASP A 575 12.87 -34.03 -7.54
N ILE A 576 13.18 -32.75 -7.72
CA ILE A 576 13.09 -31.74 -6.63
C ILE A 576 11.65 -31.66 -6.12
N LEU A 577 10.65 -31.58 -7.03
CA LEU A 577 9.25 -31.51 -6.65
C LEU A 577 8.79 -32.78 -5.92
N ARG A 578 9.11 -33.99 -6.45
CA ARG A 578 8.79 -35.26 -5.80
C ARG A 578 9.36 -35.35 -4.37
N LYS A 579 10.62 -34.95 -4.22
CA LYS A 579 11.29 -34.92 -2.92
C LYS A 579 10.62 -33.96 -1.95
N ASP A 580 10.31 -32.73 -2.40
CA ASP A 580 9.72 -31.69 -1.56
C ASP A 580 8.32 -32.07 -1.07
N TYR A 581 7.53 -32.74 -1.90
CA TYR A 581 6.18 -33.22 -1.56
C TYR A 581 6.15 -34.65 -1.02
N GLN A 582 7.32 -35.29 -0.83
CA GLN A 582 7.46 -36.67 -0.34
C GLN A 582 6.66 -37.69 -1.15
N ILE A 583 6.55 -37.47 -2.47
CA ILE A 583 5.83 -38.34 -3.39
C ILE A 583 6.82 -39.37 -3.95
N ASN A 584 6.61 -40.63 -3.58
CA ASN A 584 7.32 -41.76 -4.18
C ASN A 584 6.76 -42.04 -5.59
N ASN A 585 7.64 -42.48 -6.49
CA ASN A 585 7.30 -42.88 -7.86
C ASN A 585 6.26 -44.00 -7.89
#